data_0d0f1897e1e3ad764af77654dfa98e0c
#
_entry.id   0d0f1897e1e3ad764af77654dfa98e0c
#
_cell.length_a   1.000
_cell.length_b   1.000
_cell.length_c   1.000
_cell.angle_alpha   90.00
_cell.angle_beta   90.00
_cell.angle_gamma   90.00
#
_symmetry.space_group_name_H-M   'P 1'
#
loop_
_entity.id
_entity.type
_entity.pdbx_description
1 polymer ?
#
loop_
_entity_poly.entity_id
_entity_poly.type
_entity_poly.pdbx_seq_one_letter_code
_entity_poly.pdbx_strand_id
1 'polypeptide(L)'
;MNLIVSSAPHIRSPRTTKHIMLDVLIALLPATAAGIVFFGWVAAVTIVLAMFTAVLTEFVWYIIEHKIWRNGKETLANFAAQFDFTSLVTGLLLALCCPASLEALYMPVLGAIFAIAVVKMLFGGTGKNIVNPAIAGRVFLFISFMAMVSYPEANFAPLLSYTDGALST
;
A
#
# COMPACT_ATOMS: atom_id res chain seq x y z
N MET A 1 -37.47 34.82 -2.77
CA MET A 1 -37.39 33.35 -2.65
C MET A 1 -36.00 32.97 -3.14
N ASN A 2 -35.09 32.68 -2.20
CA ASN A 2 -33.71 32.30 -2.59
C ASN A 2 -33.67 30.83 -2.96
N LEU A 3 -33.57 30.54 -4.25
CA LEU A 3 -33.39 29.19 -4.74
C LEU A 3 -31.93 28.75 -4.50
N ILE A 4 -31.74 27.76 -3.65
CA ILE A 4 -30.44 27.13 -3.44
C ILE A 4 -30.26 26.08 -4.52
N VAL A 5 -29.44 26.39 -5.52
CA VAL A 5 -29.04 25.43 -6.56
C VAL A 5 -27.85 24.66 -6.04
N SER A 6 -28.05 23.39 -5.64
CA SER A 6 -26.96 22.49 -5.27
C SER A 6 -26.57 21.64 -6.49
N SER A 7 -25.26 21.46 -6.71
CA SER A 7 -24.77 20.55 -7.74
C SER A 7 -25.10 19.09 -7.40
N ALA A 8 -25.47 18.30 -8.40
CA ALA A 8 -25.68 16.85 -8.22
C ALA A 8 -24.35 16.15 -7.81
N PRO A 9 -24.40 15.10 -6.97
CA PRO A 9 -25.59 14.44 -6.44
C PRO A 9 -26.14 15.13 -5.19
N HIS A 10 -27.47 15.21 -5.06
CA HIS A 10 -28.16 15.85 -3.93
C HIS A 10 -28.16 14.99 -2.66
N ILE A 11 -27.90 13.70 -2.78
CA ILE A 11 -27.84 12.75 -1.67
C ILE A 11 -26.36 12.39 -1.44
N ARG A 12 -25.84 12.72 -0.28
CA ARG A 12 -24.48 12.38 0.15
C ARG A 12 -24.51 11.33 1.25
N SER A 13 -23.75 10.25 1.09
CA SER A 13 -23.50 9.32 2.20
C SER A 13 -22.68 10.00 3.29
N PRO A 14 -22.97 9.77 4.57
CA PRO A 14 -22.14 10.26 5.68
C PRO A 14 -20.77 9.53 5.77
N ARG A 15 -20.58 8.45 5.01
CA ARG A 15 -19.33 7.69 5.01
C ARG A 15 -18.22 8.45 4.30
N THR A 16 -17.13 8.68 5.01
CA THR A 16 -15.92 9.29 4.46
C THR A 16 -15.01 8.24 3.82
N THR A 17 -14.10 8.66 2.94
CA THR A 17 -13.07 7.80 2.34
C THR A 17 -12.29 7.01 3.40
N LYS A 18 -12.01 7.62 4.55
CA LYS A 18 -11.32 6.95 5.67
C LYS A 18 -12.07 5.71 6.15
N HIS A 19 -13.38 5.77 6.32
CA HIS A 19 -14.20 4.61 6.75
C HIS A 19 -14.19 3.52 5.70
N ILE A 20 -14.32 3.88 4.41
CA ILE A 20 -14.31 2.89 3.32
C ILE A 20 -12.96 2.16 3.27
N MET A 21 -11.84 2.90 3.37
CA MET A 21 -10.50 2.28 3.35
C MET A 21 -10.23 1.42 4.58
N LEU A 22 -10.80 1.78 5.73
CA LEU A 22 -10.71 0.99 6.94
C LEU A 22 -11.51 -0.33 6.81
N ASP A 23 -12.72 -0.26 6.24
CA ASP A 23 -13.53 -1.45 5.92
C ASP A 23 -12.76 -2.40 4.99
N VAL A 24 -12.05 -1.87 3.98
CA VAL A 24 -11.20 -2.66 3.07
C VAL A 24 -10.04 -3.32 3.81
N LEU A 25 -9.36 -2.60 4.72
CA LEU A 25 -8.28 -3.17 5.53
C LEU A 25 -8.80 -4.34 6.38
N ILE A 26 -9.96 -4.17 7.02
CA ILE A 26 -10.60 -5.22 7.82
C ILE A 26 -10.95 -6.43 6.93
N ALA A 27 -11.50 -6.19 5.76
CA ALA A 27 -11.85 -7.25 4.80
C ALA A 27 -10.61 -8.03 4.29
N LEU A 28 -9.42 -7.42 4.28
CA LEU A 28 -8.18 -8.06 3.88
C LEU A 28 -7.49 -8.84 5.01
N LEU A 29 -7.92 -8.69 6.27
CA LEU A 29 -7.31 -9.40 7.40
C LEU A 29 -7.33 -10.93 7.26
N PRO A 30 -8.42 -11.58 6.81
CA PRO A 30 -8.42 -13.03 6.61
C PRO A 30 -7.39 -13.49 5.57
N ALA A 31 -7.27 -12.76 4.45
CA ALA A 31 -6.26 -13.05 3.42
C ALA A 31 -4.83 -12.85 3.92
N THR A 32 -4.62 -11.81 4.72
CA THR A 32 -3.33 -11.52 5.37
C THR A 32 -2.95 -12.62 6.34
N ALA A 33 -3.89 -13.05 7.18
CA ALA A 33 -3.68 -14.15 8.13
C ALA A 33 -3.35 -15.46 7.40
N ALA A 34 -4.10 -15.80 6.34
CA ALA A 34 -3.82 -16.96 5.52
C ALA A 34 -2.42 -16.88 4.88
N GLY A 35 -2.03 -15.73 4.32
CA GLY A 35 -0.70 -15.51 3.77
C GLY A 35 0.42 -15.76 4.80
N ILE A 36 0.25 -15.28 6.02
CA ILE A 36 1.23 -15.50 7.10
C ILE A 36 1.29 -16.99 7.51
N VAL A 37 0.15 -17.68 7.56
CA VAL A 37 0.09 -19.12 7.90
C VAL A 37 0.76 -19.97 6.83
N PHE A 38 0.55 -19.66 5.54
CA PHE A 38 1.09 -20.44 4.42
C PHE A 38 2.56 -20.15 4.14
N PHE A 39 3.00 -18.90 4.24
CA PHE A 39 4.34 -18.46 3.85
C PHE A 39 5.24 -18.10 5.05
N GLY A 40 4.73 -18.25 6.27
CA GLY A 40 5.48 -18.05 7.50
C GLY A 40 5.79 -16.59 7.84
N TRP A 41 6.78 -16.41 8.72
CA TRP A 41 7.15 -15.10 9.27
C TRP A 41 7.70 -14.11 8.22
N VAL A 42 8.31 -14.63 7.14
CA VAL A 42 8.82 -13.80 6.03
C VAL A 42 7.69 -13.02 5.37
N ALA A 43 6.53 -13.64 5.19
CA ALA A 43 5.34 -12.95 4.67
C ALA A 43 4.89 -11.81 5.61
N ALA A 44 4.92 -12.03 6.92
CA ALA A 44 4.61 -10.99 7.89
C ALA A 44 5.57 -9.79 7.78
N VAL A 45 6.87 -10.05 7.68
CA VAL A 45 7.89 -9.01 7.48
C VAL A 45 7.66 -8.26 6.16
N THR A 46 7.41 -8.97 5.07
CA THR A 46 7.11 -8.38 3.75
C THR A 46 5.91 -7.44 3.82
N ILE A 47 4.83 -7.86 4.49
CA ILE A 47 3.60 -7.06 4.66
C ILE A 47 3.89 -5.79 5.47
N VAL A 48 4.53 -5.92 6.62
CA VAL A 48 4.85 -4.77 7.49
C VAL A 48 5.78 -3.79 6.75
N LEU A 49 6.79 -4.30 6.06
CA LEU A 49 7.75 -3.49 5.33
C LEU A 49 7.09 -2.71 4.19
N ALA A 50 6.22 -3.35 3.40
CA ALA A 50 5.50 -2.70 2.32
C ALA A 50 4.53 -1.62 2.84
N MET A 51 3.76 -1.92 3.89
CA MET A 51 2.83 -0.96 4.50
C MET A 51 3.58 0.24 5.07
N PHE A 52 4.66 0.00 5.81
CA PHE A 52 5.49 1.04 6.39
C PHE A 52 6.10 1.94 5.30
N THR A 53 6.67 1.32 4.26
CA THR A 53 7.27 2.07 3.12
C THR A 53 6.22 2.88 2.38
N ALA A 54 5.02 2.36 2.18
CA ALA A 54 3.94 3.08 1.52
C ALA A 54 3.53 4.34 2.30
N VAL A 55 3.36 4.23 3.62
CA VAL A 55 3.04 5.37 4.49
C VAL A 55 4.20 6.37 4.55
N LEU A 56 5.43 5.87 4.67
CA LEU A 56 6.63 6.72 4.70
C LEU A 56 6.77 7.52 3.40
N THR A 57 6.55 6.88 2.25
CA THR A 57 6.61 7.55 0.94
C THR A 57 5.55 8.64 0.81
N GLU A 58 4.32 8.38 1.27
CA GLU A 58 3.26 9.39 1.31
C GLU A 58 3.62 10.56 2.24
N PHE A 59 4.18 10.27 3.40
CA PHE A 59 4.62 11.30 4.34
C PHE A 59 5.74 12.17 3.76
N VAL A 60 6.75 11.55 3.15
CA VAL A 60 7.84 12.30 2.49
C VAL A 60 7.29 13.18 1.37
N TRP A 61 6.36 12.66 0.56
CA TRP A 61 5.72 13.46 -0.48
C TRP A 61 4.94 14.64 0.09
N TYR A 62 4.19 14.41 1.18
CA TYR A 62 3.48 15.47 1.88
C TYR A 62 4.43 16.60 2.33
N ILE A 63 5.59 16.25 2.87
CA ILE A 63 6.63 17.23 3.26
C ILE A 63 7.11 18.01 2.02
N ILE A 64 7.43 17.32 0.94
CA ILE A 64 7.91 17.93 -0.31
C ILE A 64 6.87 18.92 -0.85
N GLU A 65 5.60 18.49 -0.94
CA GLU A 65 4.52 19.32 -1.46
C GLU A 65 4.32 20.59 -0.62
N HIS A 66 4.25 20.45 0.70
CA HIS A 66 4.00 21.60 1.59
C HIS A 66 5.19 22.52 1.71
N LYS A 67 6.41 22.01 1.78
CA LYS A 67 7.63 22.80 1.91
C LYS A 67 8.01 23.53 0.61
N ILE A 68 7.88 22.86 -0.52
CA ILE A 68 8.33 23.40 -1.81
C ILE A 68 7.24 24.23 -2.48
N TRP A 69 5.98 23.77 -2.44
CA TRP A 69 4.90 24.39 -3.23
C TRP A 69 3.99 25.30 -2.43
N ARG A 70 3.83 25.08 -1.12
CA ARG A 70 2.86 25.81 -0.30
C ARG A 70 3.46 26.73 0.77
N ASN A 71 4.78 26.72 1.00
CA ASN A 71 5.45 27.50 2.05
C ASN A 71 4.76 27.37 3.44
N GLY A 72 4.12 26.25 3.72
CA GLY A 72 3.34 26.00 4.93
C GLY A 72 4.19 25.44 6.07
N LYS A 73 3.76 25.71 7.30
CA LYS A 73 4.30 25.03 8.47
C LYS A 73 3.74 23.62 8.54
N GLU A 74 4.60 22.64 8.34
CA GLU A 74 4.23 21.23 8.40
C GLU A 74 4.20 20.77 9.84
N THR A 75 3.13 20.06 10.18
CA THR A 75 3.00 19.42 11.47
C THR A 75 2.55 17.98 11.22
N LEU A 76 3.13 17.03 11.96
CA LEU A 76 2.71 15.63 11.94
C LEU A 76 1.19 15.49 12.17
N ALA A 77 0.61 16.39 12.97
CA ALA A 77 -0.82 16.46 13.19
C ALA A 77 -1.62 16.78 11.91
N ASN A 78 -1.09 17.65 11.05
CA ASN A 78 -1.74 18.00 9.78
C ASN A 78 -1.70 16.83 8.79
N PHE A 79 -0.60 16.08 8.74
CA PHE A 79 -0.51 14.85 7.98
C PHE A 79 -1.50 13.80 8.47
N ALA A 80 -1.54 13.55 9.79
CA ALA A 80 -2.47 12.58 10.39
C ALA A 80 -3.94 12.94 10.14
N ALA A 81 -4.28 14.23 10.11
CA ALA A 81 -5.63 14.69 9.78
C ALA A 81 -6.01 14.43 8.31
N GLN A 82 -5.06 14.55 7.39
CA GLN A 82 -5.27 14.32 5.95
C GLN A 82 -5.12 12.85 5.54
N PHE A 83 -4.46 12.03 6.36
CA PHE A 83 -4.21 10.63 6.08
C PHE A 83 -5.52 9.84 5.96
N ASP A 84 -5.72 9.15 4.84
CA ASP A 84 -6.97 8.49 4.46
C ASP A 84 -6.90 6.94 4.42
N PHE A 85 -5.82 6.34 4.92
CA PHE A 85 -5.54 4.90 4.92
C PHE A 85 -5.34 4.26 3.53
N THR A 86 -5.46 5.00 2.43
CA THR A 86 -5.29 4.45 1.08
C THR A 86 -3.89 3.90 0.83
N SER A 87 -2.86 4.51 1.40
CA SER A 87 -1.47 4.01 1.29
C SER A 87 -1.25 2.73 2.05
N LEU A 88 -1.92 2.53 3.20
CA LEU A 88 -1.90 1.26 3.91
C LEU A 88 -2.54 0.14 3.09
N VAL A 89 -3.73 0.42 2.49
CA VAL A 89 -4.40 -0.53 1.60
C VAL A 89 -3.51 -0.86 0.40
N THR A 90 -2.89 0.13 -0.22
CA THR A 90 -1.99 -0.06 -1.36
C THR A 90 -0.77 -0.91 -0.99
N GLY A 91 -0.13 -0.60 0.15
CA GLY A 91 1.01 -1.37 0.66
C GLY A 91 0.64 -2.81 0.98
N LEU A 92 -0.51 -3.04 1.63
CA LEU A 92 -1.01 -4.38 1.95
C LEU A 92 -1.32 -5.20 0.69
N LEU A 93 -2.06 -4.63 -0.26
CA LEU A 93 -2.38 -5.30 -1.53
C LEU A 93 -1.12 -5.62 -2.34
N LEU A 94 -0.17 -4.70 -2.39
CA LEU A 94 1.11 -4.93 -3.06
C LEU A 94 1.90 -6.06 -2.39
N ALA A 95 1.97 -6.06 -1.05
CA ALA A 95 2.67 -7.11 -0.30
C ALA A 95 2.08 -8.50 -0.54
N LEU A 96 0.75 -8.61 -0.56
CA LEU A 96 0.04 -9.87 -0.86
C LEU A 96 0.28 -10.36 -2.30
N CYS A 97 0.71 -9.45 -3.19
CA CYS A 97 1.07 -9.78 -4.57
C CYS A 97 2.59 -10.02 -4.76
N CYS A 98 3.43 -9.76 -3.74
CA CYS A 98 4.88 -9.97 -3.82
C CYS A 98 5.28 -11.35 -3.30
N PRO A 99 6.37 -11.95 -3.82
CA PRO A 99 6.91 -13.18 -3.27
C PRO A 99 7.41 -12.97 -1.84
N ALA A 100 7.10 -13.89 -0.95
CA ALA A 100 7.55 -13.87 0.44
C ALA A 100 8.91 -14.59 0.55
N SER A 101 9.99 -13.94 0.12
CA SER A 101 11.34 -14.45 0.23
C SER A 101 12.28 -13.43 0.87
N LEU A 102 13.26 -13.89 1.66
CA LEU A 102 14.23 -13.02 2.31
C LEU A 102 15.11 -12.28 1.29
N GLU A 103 15.46 -12.92 0.20
CA GLU A 103 16.28 -12.33 -0.86
C GLU A 103 15.53 -11.21 -1.63
N ALA A 104 14.21 -11.27 -1.65
CA ALA A 104 13.37 -10.33 -2.37
C ALA A 104 12.73 -9.25 -1.48
N LEU A 105 13.15 -9.07 -0.22
CA LEU A 105 12.58 -8.07 0.69
C LEU A 105 12.68 -6.62 0.19
N TYR A 106 13.61 -6.31 -0.72
CA TYR A 106 13.70 -4.99 -1.34
C TYR A 106 12.59 -4.74 -2.37
N MET A 107 12.00 -5.79 -2.95
CA MET A 107 10.93 -5.66 -3.95
C MET A 107 9.69 -4.92 -3.42
N PRO A 108 9.07 -5.31 -2.29
CA PRO A 108 7.92 -4.61 -1.76
C PRO A 108 8.24 -3.15 -1.42
N VAL A 109 9.49 -2.84 -1.02
CA VAL A 109 9.95 -1.47 -0.77
C VAL A 109 9.95 -0.65 -2.07
N LEU A 110 10.61 -1.13 -3.11
CA LEU A 110 10.68 -0.44 -4.40
C LEU A 110 9.29 -0.32 -5.05
N GLY A 111 8.51 -1.40 -4.99
CA GLY A 111 7.14 -1.40 -5.51
C GLY A 111 6.23 -0.42 -4.79
N ALA A 112 6.33 -0.31 -3.46
CA ALA A 112 5.56 0.63 -2.65
C ALA A 112 5.95 2.09 -2.94
N ILE A 113 7.24 2.37 -3.06
CA ILE A 113 7.73 3.71 -3.44
C ILE A 113 7.18 4.09 -4.82
N PHE A 114 7.29 3.22 -5.81
CA PHE A 114 6.77 3.47 -7.15
C PHE A 114 5.24 3.65 -7.14
N ALA A 115 4.51 2.76 -6.48
CA ALA A 115 3.06 2.81 -6.40
C ALA A 115 2.55 4.11 -5.77
N ILE A 116 3.18 4.57 -4.69
CA ILE A 116 2.75 5.78 -4.00
C ILE A 116 3.29 7.04 -4.66
N ALA A 117 4.60 7.15 -4.88
CA ALA A 117 5.18 8.38 -5.41
C ALA A 117 4.76 8.65 -6.85
N VAL A 118 4.87 7.64 -7.73
CA VAL A 118 4.62 7.83 -9.16
C VAL A 118 3.14 7.70 -9.50
N VAL A 119 2.49 6.60 -9.07
CA VAL A 119 1.13 6.29 -9.52
C VAL A 119 0.06 7.04 -8.73
N LYS A 120 0.27 7.27 -7.43
CA LYS A 120 -0.70 7.96 -6.58
C LYS A 120 -0.44 9.47 -6.54
N MET A 121 0.76 9.88 -6.12
CA MET A 121 1.01 11.29 -5.78
C MET A 121 1.25 12.19 -6.97
N LEU A 122 1.96 11.76 -8.02
CA LEU A 122 2.17 12.57 -9.22
C LEU A 122 0.86 12.96 -9.92
N PHE A 123 -0.19 12.14 -9.81
CA PHE A 123 -1.51 12.43 -10.38
C PHE A 123 -2.41 13.27 -9.46
N GLY A 124 -1.92 13.66 -8.29
CA GLY A 124 -2.63 14.55 -7.35
C GLY A 124 -3.35 13.83 -6.22
N GLY A 125 -2.95 12.61 -5.87
CA GLY A 125 -3.40 11.89 -4.68
C GLY A 125 -4.66 11.05 -4.88
N THR A 126 -5.29 10.68 -3.78
CA THR A 126 -6.43 9.76 -3.74
C THR A 126 -7.60 10.23 -4.62
N GLY A 127 -8.10 9.33 -5.44
CA GLY A 127 -9.24 9.56 -6.33
C GLY A 127 -8.90 10.19 -7.68
N LYS A 128 -7.63 10.56 -7.94
CA LYS A 128 -7.17 11.10 -9.22
C LYS A 128 -6.28 10.12 -9.99
N ASN A 129 -6.09 8.93 -9.47
CA ASN A 129 -5.23 7.91 -10.07
C ASN A 129 -5.88 7.36 -11.34
N ILE A 130 -5.10 7.23 -12.41
CA ILE A 130 -5.53 6.65 -13.69
C ILE A 130 -5.64 5.13 -13.56
N VAL A 131 -4.75 4.51 -12.78
CA VAL A 131 -4.68 3.07 -12.53
C VAL A 131 -4.59 2.78 -11.03
N ASN A 132 -4.89 1.54 -10.64
CA ASN A 132 -4.72 1.11 -9.26
C ASN A 132 -3.21 1.09 -8.89
N PRO A 133 -2.78 1.85 -7.85
CA PRO A 133 -1.37 1.96 -7.49
C PRO A 133 -0.72 0.62 -7.12
N ALA A 134 -1.44 -0.27 -6.43
CA ALA A 134 -0.90 -1.58 -6.05
C ALA A 134 -0.63 -2.47 -7.28
N ILE A 135 -1.55 -2.48 -8.24
CA ILE A 135 -1.39 -3.24 -9.49
C ILE A 135 -0.24 -2.66 -10.32
N ALA A 136 -0.18 -1.33 -10.46
CA ALA A 136 0.90 -0.68 -11.20
C ALA A 136 2.28 -0.93 -10.57
N GLY A 137 2.37 -0.88 -9.22
CA GLY A 137 3.58 -1.27 -8.49
C GLY A 137 3.98 -2.71 -8.75
N ARG A 138 3.01 -3.65 -8.78
CA ARG A 138 3.26 -5.05 -9.11
C ARG A 138 3.76 -5.24 -10.56
N VAL A 139 3.13 -4.57 -11.52
CA VAL A 139 3.55 -4.62 -12.93
C VAL A 139 4.97 -4.06 -13.10
N PHE A 140 5.26 -2.94 -12.43
CA PHE A 140 6.61 -2.35 -12.41
C PHE A 140 7.65 -3.36 -11.89
N LEU A 141 7.39 -4.02 -10.76
CA LEU A 141 8.28 -5.04 -10.21
C LEU A 141 8.44 -6.24 -11.17
N PHE A 142 7.36 -6.69 -11.78
CA PHE A 142 7.40 -7.81 -12.71
C PHE A 142 8.27 -7.52 -13.94
N ILE A 143 8.14 -6.33 -14.52
CA ILE A 143 8.95 -5.93 -15.69
C ILE A 143 10.41 -5.73 -15.29
N SER A 144 10.67 -5.13 -14.11
CA SER A 144 12.04 -4.79 -13.67
C SER A 144 12.83 -6.00 -13.17
N PHE A 145 12.13 -6.97 -12.55
CA PHE A 145 12.75 -8.10 -11.84
C PHE A 145 12.15 -9.46 -12.23
N MET A 146 11.86 -9.64 -13.50
CA MET A 146 11.16 -10.85 -14.02
C MET A 146 11.80 -12.16 -13.55
N ALA A 147 13.12 -12.23 -13.49
CA ALA A 147 13.86 -13.43 -13.06
C ALA A 147 13.72 -13.75 -11.55
N MET A 148 13.35 -12.77 -10.73
CA MET A 148 13.25 -12.90 -9.26
C MET A 148 11.80 -12.99 -8.77
N VAL A 149 10.80 -12.97 -9.65
CA VAL A 149 9.39 -13.13 -9.30
C VAL A 149 9.03 -14.61 -9.23
N SER A 150 9.84 -15.37 -8.52
CA SER A 150 9.54 -16.76 -8.17
C SER A 150 8.78 -16.79 -6.86
N TYR A 151 7.62 -17.45 -6.82
CA TYR A 151 6.87 -17.63 -5.59
C TYR A 151 7.36 -18.89 -4.89
N PRO A 152 7.70 -18.80 -3.58
CA PRO A 152 8.01 -19.99 -2.80
C PRO A 152 6.76 -20.88 -2.74
N GLU A 153 6.99 -22.20 -2.69
CA GLU A 153 5.89 -23.15 -2.50
C GLU A 153 5.20 -22.87 -1.16
N ALA A 154 3.87 -22.94 -1.17
CA ALA A 154 3.08 -22.78 0.05
C ALA A 154 3.27 -24.03 0.92
N ASN A 155 3.99 -23.86 2.00
CA ASN A 155 4.15 -24.88 3.03
C ASN A 155 3.32 -24.48 4.24
N PHE A 156 2.59 -25.43 4.85
CA PHE A 156 2.00 -25.23 6.17
C PHE A 156 3.12 -25.27 7.22
N ALA A 157 4.07 -24.33 7.12
CA ALA A 157 5.15 -24.24 8.09
C ALA A 157 4.61 -23.57 9.36
N PRO A 158 4.83 -24.13 10.56
CA PRO A 158 4.53 -23.42 11.77
C PRO A 158 5.29 -22.09 11.78
N LEU A 159 4.66 -21.04 12.29
CA LEU A 159 5.14 -19.65 12.34
C LEU A 159 6.61 -19.46 12.81
N LEU A 160 7.19 -20.49 13.41
CA LEU A 160 8.53 -20.50 14.00
C LEU A 160 9.54 -21.40 13.28
N SER A 161 9.13 -22.22 12.31
CA SER A 161 10.04 -23.05 11.55
C SER A 161 10.29 -22.44 10.18
N TYR A 162 11.40 -21.74 10.06
CA TYR A 162 12.01 -21.45 8.77
C TYR A 162 12.55 -22.78 8.20
N THR A 163 11.88 -23.33 7.23
CA THR A 163 12.44 -24.46 6.49
C THR A 163 13.40 -23.91 5.47
N ASP A 164 14.65 -24.38 5.52
CA ASP A 164 15.76 -24.00 4.61
C ASP A 164 15.47 -24.19 3.12
N GLY A 165 14.30 -24.71 2.76
CA GLY A 165 13.84 -24.91 1.38
C GLY A 165 13.57 -23.64 0.57
N ALA A 166 13.53 -22.45 1.20
CA ALA A 166 13.41 -21.18 0.48
C ALA A 166 14.76 -20.64 -0.02
N LEU A 167 15.88 -21.33 0.31
CA LEU A 167 17.23 -20.94 -0.11
C LEU A 167 17.83 -21.90 -1.15
N SER A 168 17.11 -22.95 -1.56
CA SER A 168 17.61 -23.92 -2.52
C SER A 168 16.86 -23.85 -3.83
N THR A 169 17.10 -22.85 -4.63
CA THR A 169 17.15 -22.91 -6.11
C THR A 169 17.80 -21.65 -6.63
#